data_f21d0210dfd4dd63fc1c0db25661bc45
#
_entry.id   f21d0210dfd4dd63fc1c0db25661bc45
#
_cell.length_a   1.000
_cell.length_b   1.000
_cell.length_c   1.000
_cell.angle_alpha   90.00
_cell.angle_beta   90.00
_cell.angle_gamma   90.00
#
_symmetry.space_group_name_H-M   'P 1'
#
loop_
_entity.id
_entity.type
_entity.pdbx_description
1 polymer ?
#
loop_
_entity_poly.entity_id
_entity_poly.type
_entity_poly.pdbx_seq_one_letter_code
_entity_poly.pdbx_strand_id
1 'polypeptide(L)'
;MRNLTDQSCMTIALIFVIALAVACGYPSGGTSKVTEVAPQPRIERVFEKTKTICIGRFLIDIPLDSQVVYGPADIPFSLDIYKGKGAEMDAVIRDRLVEIDEERKYAEGRLLNKEAIIGTVIDGEMPGQKIVFGVSQRSGVFYRVQSFLRLGDDIFVQELNAIGKKEAYEKDIGRLNSMALLLRPRDELEIPKDSGVCVENGFVSEPPKGTREYVTLGVRLSQFQDVHFSMATTNTKNKDPSDALEPRMKEAEKNARILGLSDWYSRIKILRRGPREIAGWKGFEVLARLPPQKTEGQSHELRYLSQGEPKNPLLPMLEFELRTGVRGNDVGGAAPSLRDEEAVALWDKLTGSIRLRPFTEQ
;
A
#
# COMPACT_ATOMS: atom_id res chain seq x y z
N MET A 1 -21.67 10.94 1.28
CA MET A 1 -21.08 12.22 1.71
C MET A 1 -19.88 11.93 2.60
N ARG A 2 -18.71 11.79 2.03
CA ARG A 2 -17.43 11.79 2.78
C ARG A 2 -16.86 13.19 2.68
N ASN A 3 -16.67 13.83 3.81
CA ASN A 3 -16.17 15.20 3.90
C ASN A 3 -14.77 15.33 3.29
N LEU A 4 -14.63 16.29 2.39
CA LEU A 4 -13.40 16.71 1.69
C LEU A 4 -12.32 17.33 2.59
N THR A 5 -12.40 17.20 3.91
CA THR A 5 -11.46 17.81 4.88
C THR A 5 -10.30 16.89 5.30
N ASP A 6 -10.22 15.65 4.82
CA ASP A 6 -9.23 14.68 5.30
C ASP A 6 -7.93 14.60 4.48
N GLN A 7 -7.79 15.41 3.40
CA GLN A 7 -6.54 15.39 2.60
C GLN A 7 -5.37 16.18 3.24
N SER A 8 -5.61 16.95 4.28
CA SER A 8 -4.52 17.69 4.96
C SER A 8 -3.77 16.87 6.00
N CYS A 9 -4.24 15.68 6.36
CA CYS A 9 -3.62 14.82 7.37
C CYS A 9 -2.60 13.82 6.81
N MET A 10 -2.57 13.58 5.49
CA MET A 10 -1.61 12.64 4.89
C MET A 10 -0.16 13.16 4.83
N THR A 11 0.07 14.45 5.03
CA THR A 11 1.42 15.03 4.96
C THR A 11 2.15 14.99 6.31
N ILE A 12 1.48 14.70 7.40
CA ILE A 12 2.09 14.65 8.74
C ILE A 12 2.46 13.22 9.17
N ALA A 13 1.85 12.19 8.59
CA ALA A 13 2.17 10.79 8.88
C ALA A 13 3.54 10.32 8.34
N LEU A 14 4.21 11.12 7.50
CA LEU A 14 5.51 10.77 6.89
C LEU A 14 6.72 11.10 7.79
N ILE A 15 6.54 11.61 9.00
CA ILE A 15 7.65 12.14 9.85
C ILE A 15 8.08 11.16 10.94
N PHE A 16 7.39 10.05 11.19
CA PHE A 16 7.79 9.09 12.22
C PHE A 16 8.42 7.81 11.66
N VAL A 17 9.53 7.96 10.93
CA VAL A 17 10.50 6.86 10.78
C VAL A 17 11.37 6.88 12.03
N ILE A 18 11.07 6.03 13.00
CA ILE A 18 11.85 5.91 14.21
C ILE A 18 13.11 5.11 13.92
N ALA A 19 14.22 5.73 14.16
CA ALA A 19 15.55 5.17 13.98
C ALA A 19 16.16 4.72 15.30
N LEU A 20 16.83 3.63 15.29
CA LEU A 20 17.54 3.05 16.41
C LEU A 20 19.02 2.90 16.12
N ALA A 21 19.86 3.50 16.92
CA ALA A 21 21.24 3.10 17.05
C ALA A 21 21.64 3.11 18.53
N VAL A 22 21.89 1.95 19.07
CA VAL A 22 22.70 1.81 20.29
C VAL A 22 24.13 1.60 19.82
N ALA A 23 25.00 2.56 20.11
CA ALA A 23 26.44 2.41 19.94
C ALA A 23 26.98 1.42 20.98
N CYS A 24 26.94 0.14 20.68
CA CYS A 24 27.81 -0.85 21.27
C CYS A 24 28.53 -1.53 20.12
N GLY A 25 29.86 -1.41 20.10
CA GLY A 25 30.72 -2.02 19.10
C GLY A 25 30.44 -3.51 19.00
N TYR A 26 29.95 -3.93 17.83
CA TYR A 26 29.86 -5.34 17.49
C TYR A 26 30.91 -5.68 16.43
N PRO A 27 31.61 -6.82 16.58
CA PRO A 27 32.56 -7.28 15.60
C PRO A 27 31.83 -7.59 14.27
N SER A 28 32.40 -7.13 13.18
CA SER A 28 32.02 -7.44 11.82
C SER A 28 32.18 -8.94 11.56
N GLY A 29 31.09 -9.60 11.12
CA GLY A 29 31.16 -10.92 10.53
C GLY A 29 30.53 -12.03 11.38
N GLY A 30 29.22 -12.12 11.40
CA GLY A 30 28.48 -13.29 11.81
C GLY A 30 27.08 -13.22 11.23
N THR A 31 26.70 -14.19 10.45
CA THR A 31 25.28 -14.42 10.10
C THR A 31 24.52 -14.62 11.40
N SER A 32 23.87 -13.57 11.88
CA SER A 32 23.01 -13.65 13.05
C SER A 32 21.88 -14.66 12.72
N LYS A 33 21.96 -15.85 13.30
CA LYS A 33 20.81 -16.77 13.28
C LYS A 33 19.65 -16.04 13.93
N VAL A 34 18.55 -15.88 13.19
CA VAL A 34 17.28 -15.40 13.75
C VAL A 34 16.95 -16.31 14.92
N THR A 35 16.97 -15.77 16.13
CA THR A 35 16.60 -16.52 17.32
C THR A 35 15.09 -16.78 17.21
N GLU A 36 14.72 -18.03 16.99
CA GLU A 36 13.33 -18.45 16.90
C GLU A 36 12.65 -18.17 18.24
N VAL A 37 11.57 -17.41 18.20
CA VAL A 37 10.80 -17.10 19.43
C VAL A 37 10.01 -18.34 19.80
N ALA A 38 10.02 -18.70 21.08
CA ALA A 38 9.21 -19.83 21.56
C ALA A 38 7.74 -19.68 21.19
N PRO A 39 7.03 -20.79 20.83
CA PRO A 39 5.62 -20.75 20.46
C PRO A 39 4.79 -20.01 21.51
N GLN A 40 3.91 -19.10 21.04
CA GLN A 40 3.00 -18.34 21.90
C GLN A 40 1.59 -18.92 21.75
N PRO A 41 1.06 -19.64 22.75
CA PRO A 41 -0.22 -20.39 22.60
C PRO A 41 -1.40 -19.53 22.17
N ARG A 42 -1.40 -18.23 22.54
CA ARG A 42 -2.45 -17.29 22.15
C ARG A 42 -2.36 -16.95 20.66
N ILE A 43 -1.15 -16.81 20.12
CA ILE A 43 -0.92 -16.54 18.71
C ILE A 43 -1.17 -17.81 17.88
N GLU A 44 -0.71 -18.99 18.35
CA GLU A 44 -0.96 -20.25 17.66
C GLU A 44 -2.46 -20.50 17.44
N ARG A 45 -3.29 -20.26 18.47
CA ARG A 45 -4.77 -20.40 18.37
C ARG A 45 -5.39 -19.49 17.32
N VAL A 46 -4.86 -18.27 17.15
CA VAL A 46 -5.35 -17.32 16.13
C VAL A 46 -5.11 -17.84 14.71
N PHE A 47 -4.05 -18.63 14.50
CA PHE A 47 -3.70 -19.25 13.22
C PHE A 47 -4.17 -20.70 13.05
N GLU A 48 -4.97 -21.25 13.95
CA GLU A 48 -5.56 -22.60 13.76
C GLU A 48 -6.41 -22.68 12.49
N LYS A 49 -7.06 -21.57 12.14
CA LYS A 49 -7.82 -21.43 10.90
C LYS A 49 -7.35 -20.17 10.16
N THR A 50 -6.94 -20.35 8.93
CA THR A 50 -6.46 -19.28 8.07
C THR A 50 -7.22 -19.19 6.76
N LYS A 51 -7.15 -18.03 6.13
CA LYS A 51 -7.51 -17.81 4.73
C LYS A 51 -6.29 -17.27 3.97
N THR A 52 -6.17 -17.66 2.71
CA THR A 52 -5.10 -17.20 1.82
C THR A 52 -5.62 -16.03 0.99
N ILE A 53 -4.91 -14.92 1.03
CA ILE A 53 -5.22 -13.71 0.26
C ILE A 53 -4.20 -13.54 -0.87
N CYS A 54 -4.70 -13.27 -2.08
CA CYS A 54 -3.87 -12.87 -3.20
C CYS A 54 -3.74 -11.34 -3.24
N ILE A 55 -2.50 -10.87 -3.26
CA ILE A 55 -2.14 -9.45 -3.37
C ILE A 55 -0.94 -9.26 -4.28
N GLY A 56 -1.08 -8.44 -5.32
CA GLY A 56 -0.05 -8.34 -6.33
C GLY A 56 0.19 -9.71 -7.00
N ARG A 57 1.42 -10.15 -7.00
CA ARG A 57 1.84 -11.46 -7.51
C ARG A 57 2.02 -12.50 -6.40
N PHE A 58 1.56 -12.21 -5.17
CA PHE A 58 1.89 -12.98 -3.98
C PHE A 58 0.65 -13.49 -3.24
N LEU A 59 0.88 -14.47 -2.39
CA LEU A 59 -0.09 -14.99 -1.45
C LEU A 59 0.40 -14.72 -0.03
N ILE A 60 -0.54 -14.44 0.87
CA ILE A 60 -0.30 -14.32 2.30
C ILE A 60 -1.41 -15.07 3.05
N ASP A 61 -1.05 -15.83 4.10
CA ASP A 61 -2.02 -16.49 4.96
C ASP A 61 -2.28 -15.62 6.18
N ILE A 62 -3.56 -15.36 6.45
CA ILE A 62 -4.02 -14.57 7.58
C ILE A 62 -5.08 -15.35 8.36
N PRO A 63 -5.32 -15.04 9.64
CA PRO A 63 -6.41 -15.65 10.39
C PRO A 63 -7.76 -15.51 9.68
N LEU A 64 -8.57 -16.57 9.71
CA LEU A 64 -9.80 -16.67 8.91
C LEU A 64 -10.76 -15.50 9.09
N ASP A 65 -10.93 -15.03 10.30
CA ASP A 65 -11.84 -13.94 10.70
C ASP A 65 -11.23 -12.53 10.62
N SER A 66 -10.00 -12.42 10.08
CA SER A 66 -9.37 -11.12 9.83
C SER A 66 -10.10 -10.34 8.75
N GLN A 67 -10.19 -9.02 8.94
CA GLN A 67 -10.63 -8.10 7.91
C GLN A 67 -9.44 -7.71 7.02
N VAL A 68 -9.62 -7.86 5.71
CA VAL A 68 -8.70 -7.35 4.69
C VAL A 68 -9.10 -5.91 4.34
N VAL A 69 -8.11 -5.03 4.30
CA VAL A 69 -8.27 -3.63 3.88
C VAL A 69 -7.29 -3.37 2.76
N TYR A 70 -7.79 -3.36 1.54
CA TYR A 70 -6.96 -3.00 0.40
C TYR A 70 -6.68 -1.49 0.45
N GLY A 71 -5.43 -1.13 0.21
CA GLY A 71 -5.01 0.25 0.06
C GLY A 71 -4.78 0.61 -1.42
N PRO A 72 -4.05 1.70 -1.69
CA PRO A 72 -3.79 2.14 -3.05
C PRO A 72 -3.17 1.05 -3.92
N ALA A 73 -3.59 1.01 -5.20
CA ALA A 73 -3.00 0.19 -6.25
C ALA A 73 -2.71 1.06 -7.49
N ASP A 74 -1.50 0.94 -8.05
CA ASP A 74 -1.11 1.61 -9.31
C ASP A 74 -0.55 0.55 -10.29
N ILE A 75 -1.28 0.28 -11.40
CA ILE A 75 -0.89 -0.72 -12.40
C ILE A 75 -1.26 -0.22 -13.81
N PRO A 76 -0.47 0.54 -14.51
CA PRO A 76 0.49 1.56 -14.04
C PRO A 76 -0.20 2.84 -13.55
N PHE A 77 -1.52 2.87 -13.58
CA PHE A 77 -2.40 3.98 -13.18
C PHE A 77 -2.98 3.69 -11.81
N SER A 78 -3.35 4.74 -11.10
CA SER A 78 -4.15 4.58 -9.88
C SER A 78 -5.42 3.82 -10.21
N LEU A 79 -5.77 2.86 -9.36
CA LEU A 79 -6.95 2.02 -9.51
C LEU A 79 -7.77 2.08 -8.22
N ASP A 80 -8.95 2.70 -8.33
CA ASP A 80 -9.94 2.77 -7.27
C ASP A 80 -11.13 1.86 -7.58
N ILE A 81 -11.76 1.31 -6.54
CA ILE A 81 -12.88 0.39 -6.70
C ILE A 81 -14.07 0.82 -5.85
N TYR A 82 -15.22 0.99 -6.50
CA TYR A 82 -16.49 1.28 -5.84
C TYR A 82 -17.29 -0.01 -5.75
N LYS A 83 -17.17 -0.67 -4.60
CA LYS A 83 -17.79 -1.98 -4.36
C LYS A 83 -19.32 -1.91 -4.36
N GLY A 84 -19.94 -2.85 -5.06
CA GLY A 84 -21.40 -2.98 -5.14
C GLY A 84 -22.09 -1.81 -5.87
N LYS A 85 -21.32 -0.95 -6.57
CA LYS A 85 -21.83 0.24 -7.26
C LYS A 85 -21.98 0.07 -8.76
N GLY A 86 -21.77 -1.12 -9.30
CA GLY A 86 -21.80 -1.37 -10.74
C GLY A 86 -23.08 -0.90 -11.42
N ALA A 87 -24.24 -1.12 -10.80
CA ALA A 87 -25.53 -0.64 -11.34
C ALA A 87 -25.70 0.90 -11.24
N GLU A 88 -24.93 1.57 -10.41
CA GLU A 88 -24.98 3.01 -10.15
C GLU A 88 -23.92 3.80 -10.94
N MET A 89 -23.19 3.17 -11.88
CA MET A 89 -22.05 3.81 -12.56
C MET A 89 -22.40 5.15 -13.19
N ASP A 90 -23.56 5.26 -13.86
CA ASP A 90 -24.00 6.53 -14.45
C ASP A 90 -24.25 7.61 -13.38
N ALA A 91 -24.74 7.23 -12.20
CA ALA A 91 -24.90 8.17 -11.09
C ALA A 91 -23.54 8.63 -10.54
N VAL A 92 -22.60 7.71 -10.36
CA VAL A 92 -21.23 8.03 -9.92
C VAL A 92 -20.54 8.98 -10.91
N ILE A 93 -20.70 8.75 -12.22
CA ILE A 93 -20.16 9.64 -13.25
C ILE A 93 -20.84 11.03 -13.20
N ARG A 94 -22.16 11.10 -13.03
CA ARG A 94 -22.86 12.40 -12.88
C ARG A 94 -22.37 13.18 -11.68
N ASP A 95 -22.23 12.52 -10.52
CA ASP A 95 -21.69 13.15 -9.30
C ASP A 95 -20.26 13.67 -9.54
N ARG A 96 -19.44 12.88 -10.25
CA ARG A 96 -18.08 13.30 -10.60
C ARG A 96 -18.07 14.52 -11.53
N LEU A 97 -19.00 14.62 -12.48
CA LEU A 97 -19.11 15.80 -13.35
C LEU A 97 -19.49 17.05 -12.57
N VAL A 98 -20.37 16.93 -11.57
CA VAL A 98 -20.69 18.05 -10.66
C VAL A 98 -19.45 18.52 -9.90
N GLU A 99 -18.66 17.59 -9.37
CA GLU A 99 -17.38 17.92 -8.70
C GLU A 99 -16.40 18.62 -9.65
N ILE A 100 -16.30 18.15 -10.91
CA ILE A 100 -15.45 18.75 -11.94
C ILE A 100 -15.87 20.19 -12.24
N ASP A 101 -17.16 20.47 -12.28
CA ASP A 101 -17.66 21.83 -12.50
C ASP A 101 -17.31 22.76 -11.32
N GLU A 102 -17.31 22.26 -10.09
CA GLU A 102 -16.82 23.02 -8.95
C GLU A 102 -15.29 23.21 -9.00
N GLU A 103 -14.53 22.14 -9.31
CA GLU A 103 -13.06 22.20 -9.47
C GLU A 103 -12.64 23.21 -10.55
N ARG A 104 -13.42 23.30 -11.65
CA ARG A 104 -13.18 24.24 -12.76
C ARG A 104 -13.20 25.69 -12.30
N LYS A 105 -14.09 26.08 -11.39
CA LYS A 105 -14.17 27.45 -10.85
C LYS A 105 -12.89 27.90 -10.18
N TYR A 106 -12.16 26.97 -9.54
CA TYR A 106 -10.86 27.26 -8.90
C TYR A 106 -9.68 27.20 -9.86
N ALA A 107 -9.87 26.61 -11.04
CA ALA A 107 -8.83 26.49 -12.06
C ALA A 107 -8.87 27.61 -13.11
N GLU A 108 -9.89 28.49 -13.09
CA GLU A 108 -10.01 29.63 -14.00
C GLU A 108 -8.77 30.52 -13.97
N GLY A 109 -8.19 30.75 -15.15
CA GLY A 109 -6.93 31.49 -15.33
C GLY A 109 -5.65 30.66 -15.28
N ARG A 110 -5.70 29.38 -14.89
CA ARG A 110 -4.57 28.45 -14.89
C ARG A 110 -4.61 27.42 -16.02
N LEU A 111 -5.74 27.28 -16.70
CA LEU A 111 -5.91 26.32 -17.79
C LEU A 111 -5.24 26.84 -19.05
N LEU A 112 -4.25 26.10 -19.56
CA LEU A 112 -3.47 26.45 -20.74
C LEU A 112 -4.27 26.41 -22.05
N ASN A 113 -5.48 25.86 -22.06
CA ASN A 113 -6.24 25.67 -23.28
C ASN A 113 -7.70 26.10 -23.10
N LYS A 114 -8.14 27.07 -23.94
CA LYS A 114 -9.53 27.51 -24.00
C LYS A 114 -10.47 26.47 -24.67
N GLU A 115 -9.92 25.47 -25.37
CA GLU A 115 -10.64 24.33 -25.94
C GLU A 115 -10.75 23.19 -24.93
N ALA A 116 -11.10 23.53 -23.72
CA ALA A 116 -11.09 22.59 -22.63
C ALA A 116 -12.10 21.47 -22.84
N ILE A 117 -11.61 20.25 -23.00
CA ILE A 117 -12.40 19.01 -22.95
C ILE A 117 -12.80 18.62 -21.51
N ILE A 118 -12.55 19.50 -20.54
CA ILE A 118 -12.92 19.29 -19.13
C ILE A 118 -14.43 19.17 -19.01
N GLY A 119 -14.89 18.15 -18.30
CA GLY A 119 -16.30 17.82 -18.16
C GLY A 119 -16.85 17.00 -19.32
N THR A 120 -16.02 16.64 -20.31
CA THR A 120 -16.48 15.72 -21.38
C THR A 120 -16.39 14.27 -20.92
N VAL A 121 -17.30 13.48 -21.45
CA VAL A 121 -17.33 12.02 -21.30
C VAL A 121 -17.26 11.41 -22.68
N ILE A 122 -16.33 10.49 -22.89
CA ILE A 122 -16.23 9.71 -24.12
C ILE A 122 -16.34 8.22 -23.82
N ASP A 123 -16.72 7.43 -24.81
CA ASP A 123 -16.66 5.97 -24.72
C ASP A 123 -15.23 5.47 -24.84
N GLY A 124 -14.87 4.45 -24.04
CA GLY A 124 -13.64 3.70 -24.21
C GLY A 124 -13.81 2.50 -25.15
N GLU A 125 -12.78 1.67 -25.27
CA GLU A 125 -12.78 0.49 -26.15
C GLU A 125 -13.51 -0.72 -25.55
N MET A 126 -13.59 -0.81 -24.20
CA MET A 126 -14.39 -1.85 -23.56
C MET A 126 -15.88 -1.50 -23.61
N PRO A 127 -16.76 -2.47 -23.82
CA PRO A 127 -18.21 -2.25 -23.74
C PRO A 127 -18.61 -1.62 -22.40
N GLY A 128 -19.27 -0.44 -22.46
CA GLY A 128 -19.72 0.30 -21.28
C GLY A 128 -18.63 1.10 -20.56
N GLN A 129 -17.40 1.09 -21.02
CA GLN A 129 -16.34 1.95 -20.49
C GLN A 129 -16.63 3.43 -20.78
N LYS A 130 -16.49 4.29 -19.76
CA LYS A 130 -16.64 5.74 -19.89
C LYS A 130 -15.36 6.43 -19.42
N ILE A 131 -14.84 7.36 -20.20
CA ILE A 131 -13.65 8.14 -19.88
C ILE A 131 -14.06 9.59 -19.66
N VAL A 132 -13.75 10.11 -18.47
CA VAL A 132 -14.14 11.43 -17.98
C VAL A 132 -12.90 12.30 -17.86
N PHE A 133 -12.98 13.54 -18.35
CA PHE A 133 -11.90 14.53 -18.26
C PHE A 133 -12.19 15.55 -17.16
N GLY A 134 -11.39 15.56 -16.13
CA GLY A 134 -11.44 16.49 -15.01
C GLY A 134 -10.23 17.42 -14.94
N VAL A 135 -10.21 18.25 -13.92
CA VAL A 135 -9.13 19.18 -13.61
C VAL A 135 -8.10 18.47 -12.72
N SER A 136 -6.82 18.55 -13.08
CA SER A 136 -5.77 18.13 -12.15
C SER A 136 -5.47 19.25 -11.14
N GLN A 137 -5.66 18.96 -9.86
CA GLN A 137 -5.39 19.93 -8.78
C GLN A 137 -3.90 20.32 -8.67
N ARG A 138 -2.99 19.50 -9.21
CA ARG A 138 -1.53 19.72 -9.05
C ARG A 138 -0.96 20.76 -9.99
N SER A 139 -1.55 20.98 -11.16
CA SER A 139 -1.19 22.07 -12.06
C SER A 139 -2.29 22.28 -13.09
N GLY A 140 -2.58 23.51 -13.48
CA GLY A 140 -3.53 23.82 -14.55
C GLY A 140 -3.10 23.36 -15.96
N VAL A 141 -2.00 22.59 -16.06
CA VAL A 141 -1.41 22.10 -17.31
C VAL A 141 -1.89 20.68 -17.63
N PHE A 142 -2.45 19.96 -16.64
CA PHE A 142 -2.82 18.54 -16.77
C PHE A 142 -4.32 18.35 -16.63
N TYR A 143 -4.85 17.42 -17.40
CA TYR A 143 -6.15 16.83 -17.15
C TYR A 143 -6.03 15.68 -16.16
N ARG A 144 -7.00 15.55 -15.25
CA ARG A 144 -7.28 14.30 -14.55
C ARG A 144 -8.17 13.48 -15.47
N VAL A 145 -7.68 12.37 -15.97
CA VAL A 145 -8.43 11.47 -16.83
C VAL A 145 -8.80 10.23 -16.05
N GLN A 146 -10.10 9.95 -15.94
CA GLN A 146 -10.67 8.83 -15.21
C GLN A 146 -11.43 7.92 -16.16
N SER A 147 -11.07 6.63 -16.16
CA SER A 147 -11.74 5.59 -16.95
C SER A 147 -12.59 4.74 -16.00
N PHE A 148 -13.89 4.79 -16.15
CA PHE A 148 -14.89 4.05 -15.38
C PHE A 148 -15.27 2.77 -16.13
N LEU A 149 -15.17 1.64 -15.42
CA LEU A 149 -15.41 0.30 -15.95
C LEU A 149 -16.35 -0.44 -15.01
N ARG A 150 -17.49 -0.89 -15.51
CA ARG A 150 -18.34 -1.81 -14.77
C ARG A 150 -17.85 -3.25 -14.98
N LEU A 151 -17.35 -3.89 -13.91
CA LEU A 151 -16.92 -5.28 -13.92
C LEU A 151 -17.69 -6.04 -12.84
N GLY A 152 -18.67 -6.83 -13.23
CA GLY A 152 -19.60 -7.46 -12.29
C GLY A 152 -20.45 -6.43 -11.55
N ASP A 153 -20.44 -6.52 -10.22
CA ASP A 153 -21.20 -5.62 -9.34
C ASP A 153 -20.40 -4.37 -8.91
N ASP A 154 -19.16 -4.23 -9.35
CA ASP A 154 -18.25 -3.16 -8.94
C ASP A 154 -17.97 -2.18 -10.09
N ILE A 155 -17.54 -0.95 -9.73
CA ILE A 155 -16.94 -0.01 -10.68
C ILE A 155 -15.46 0.06 -10.41
N PHE A 156 -14.66 -0.17 -11.43
CA PHE A 156 -13.22 0.04 -11.43
C PHE A 156 -12.92 1.38 -12.07
N VAL A 157 -12.14 2.22 -11.42
CA VAL A 157 -11.76 3.54 -11.91
C VAL A 157 -10.25 3.61 -12.04
N GLN A 158 -9.78 3.66 -13.28
CA GLN A 158 -8.37 3.94 -13.57
C GLN A 158 -8.19 5.46 -13.67
N GLU A 159 -7.16 6.00 -13.02
CA GLU A 159 -6.91 7.44 -13.04
C GLU A 159 -5.46 7.75 -13.44
N LEU A 160 -5.27 8.74 -14.29
CA LEU A 160 -3.98 9.33 -14.61
C LEU A 160 -4.07 10.85 -14.78
N ASN A 161 -2.91 11.52 -14.75
CA ASN A 161 -2.79 12.91 -15.13
C ASN A 161 -2.18 13.01 -16.54
N ALA A 162 -2.98 13.46 -17.52
CA ALA A 162 -2.57 13.64 -18.90
C ALA A 162 -2.18 15.11 -19.17
N ILE A 163 -1.16 15.31 -20.02
CA ILE A 163 -0.80 16.65 -20.50
C ILE A 163 -1.94 17.14 -21.40
N GLY A 164 -2.35 18.42 -21.26
CA GLY A 164 -3.47 19.04 -21.98
C GLY A 164 -3.23 19.28 -23.47
N LYS A 165 -2.31 18.58 -24.13
CA LYS A 165 -2.11 18.58 -25.58
C LYS A 165 -2.79 17.38 -26.21
N LYS A 166 -3.48 17.56 -27.31
CA LYS A 166 -4.33 16.53 -27.94
C LYS A 166 -3.58 15.22 -28.18
N GLU A 167 -2.43 15.27 -28.80
CA GLU A 167 -1.65 14.08 -29.14
C GLU A 167 -1.16 13.33 -27.87
N ALA A 168 -0.96 14.05 -26.77
CA ALA A 168 -0.53 13.46 -25.51
C ALA A 168 -1.69 12.75 -24.80
N TYR A 169 -2.84 13.40 -24.66
CA TYR A 169 -3.98 12.78 -23.97
C TYR A 169 -4.61 11.66 -24.79
N GLU A 170 -4.61 11.72 -26.13
CA GLU A 170 -5.07 10.62 -27.00
C GLU A 170 -4.18 9.37 -26.80
N LYS A 171 -2.87 9.53 -26.67
CA LYS A 171 -1.96 8.43 -26.33
C LYS A 171 -2.28 7.85 -24.95
N ASP A 172 -2.58 8.71 -23.98
CA ASP A 172 -2.91 8.27 -22.62
C ASP A 172 -4.27 7.57 -22.56
N ILE A 173 -5.25 7.99 -23.39
CA ILE A 173 -6.52 7.25 -23.58
C ILE A 173 -6.25 5.85 -24.12
N GLY A 174 -5.41 5.71 -25.16
CA GLY A 174 -5.04 4.41 -25.71
C GLY A 174 -4.41 3.50 -24.66
N ARG A 175 -3.59 4.06 -23.75
CA ARG A 175 -3.03 3.29 -22.61
C ARG A 175 -4.09 2.87 -21.61
N LEU A 176 -5.05 3.76 -21.27
CA LEU A 176 -6.17 3.42 -20.38
C LEU A 176 -7.01 2.29 -20.99
N ASN A 177 -7.32 2.37 -22.28
CA ASN A 177 -8.07 1.32 -22.98
C ASN A 177 -7.32 -0.01 -22.97
N SER A 178 -6.02 0.00 -23.30
CA SER A 178 -5.20 -1.22 -23.29
C SER A 178 -5.15 -1.87 -21.90
N MET A 179 -5.07 -1.07 -20.83
CA MET A 179 -5.07 -1.60 -19.47
C MET A 179 -6.45 -2.05 -19.02
N ALA A 180 -7.50 -1.39 -19.48
CA ALA A 180 -8.89 -1.79 -19.21
C ALA A 180 -9.19 -3.21 -19.70
N LEU A 181 -8.67 -3.58 -20.88
CA LEU A 181 -8.83 -4.92 -21.48
C LEU A 181 -8.15 -6.02 -20.65
N LEU A 182 -7.19 -5.68 -19.78
CA LEU A 182 -6.51 -6.64 -18.91
C LEU A 182 -7.22 -6.85 -17.57
N LEU A 183 -8.19 -6.00 -17.23
CA LEU A 183 -8.94 -6.07 -15.99
C LEU A 183 -10.07 -7.09 -16.08
N ARG A 184 -10.19 -7.93 -15.04
CA ARG A 184 -11.35 -8.78 -14.80
C ARG A 184 -11.77 -8.76 -13.34
N PRO A 185 -13.05 -9.03 -13.02
CA PRO A 185 -13.47 -9.20 -11.63
C PRO A 185 -12.83 -10.46 -11.03
N ARG A 186 -12.69 -10.47 -9.72
CA ARG A 186 -12.14 -11.57 -8.93
C ARG A 186 -12.76 -11.58 -7.53
N ASP A 187 -13.18 -12.74 -7.08
CA ASP A 187 -13.57 -12.93 -5.67
C ASP A 187 -12.37 -12.78 -4.73
N GLU A 188 -12.59 -12.28 -3.52
CA GLU A 188 -11.51 -12.05 -2.54
C GLU A 188 -10.63 -13.28 -2.31
N LEU A 189 -11.25 -14.47 -2.26
CA LEU A 189 -10.56 -15.73 -2.00
C LEU A 189 -10.13 -16.48 -3.28
N GLU A 190 -10.47 -15.97 -4.46
CA GLU A 190 -10.00 -16.56 -5.71
C GLU A 190 -8.48 -16.39 -5.84
N ILE A 191 -7.79 -17.50 -6.10
CA ILE A 191 -6.37 -17.52 -6.45
C ILE A 191 -6.26 -17.77 -7.96
N PRO A 192 -6.00 -16.70 -8.77
CA PRO A 192 -5.85 -16.82 -10.22
C PRO A 192 -4.69 -17.76 -10.59
N LYS A 193 -4.88 -18.56 -11.62
CA LYS A 193 -3.85 -19.46 -12.16
C LYS A 193 -3.01 -18.81 -13.27
N ASP A 194 -3.51 -17.72 -13.84
CA ASP A 194 -2.85 -17.00 -14.91
C ASP A 194 -1.79 -16.04 -14.35
N SER A 195 -0.79 -15.67 -15.16
CA SER A 195 0.15 -14.61 -14.81
C SER A 195 -0.57 -13.27 -14.73
N GLY A 196 -0.21 -12.44 -13.74
CA GLY A 196 -0.83 -11.14 -13.51
C GLY A 196 -0.84 -10.70 -12.06
N VAL A 197 -1.60 -9.64 -11.75
CA VAL A 197 -1.56 -8.89 -10.50
C VAL A 197 -2.93 -8.88 -9.83
N CYS A 198 -3.02 -9.38 -8.60
CA CYS A 198 -4.24 -9.31 -7.79
C CYS A 198 -4.39 -7.92 -7.17
N VAL A 199 -5.58 -7.36 -7.32
CA VAL A 199 -6.03 -6.13 -6.66
C VAL A 199 -7.34 -6.41 -5.91
N GLU A 200 -7.88 -5.42 -5.23
CA GLU A 200 -9.18 -5.52 -4.58
C GLU A 200 -10.25 -5.92 -5.61
N ASN A 201 -11.03 -6.95 -5.33
CA ASN A 201 -12.11 -7.47 -6.18
C ASN A 201 -11.76 -7.68 -7.66
N GLY A 202 -10.46 -7.61 -8.01
CA GLY A 202 -10.02 -7.63 -9.40
C GLY A 202 -8.69 -8.35 -9.63
N PHE A 203 -8.45 -8.60 -10.91
CA PHE A 203 -7.20 -9.16 -11.41
C PHE A 203 -6.80 -8.44 -12.69
N VAL A 204 -5.56 -8.00 -12.76
CA VAL A 204 -4.96 -7.46 -13.98
C VAL A 204 -4.15 -8.58 -14.62
N SER A 205 -4.61 -9.11 -15.74
CA SER A 205 -3.88 -10.10 -16.54
C SER A 205 -2.54 -9.50 -16.97
N GLU A 206 -1.53 -10.33 -17.22
CA GLU A 206 -0.13 -9.93 -17.36
C GLU A 206 0.08 -8.54 -17.98
N PRO A 207 0.41 -7.51 -17.18
CA PRO A 207 0.64 -6.19 -17.70
C PRO A 207 1.94 -6.13 -18.53
N PRO A 208 2.07 -5.18 -19.48
CA PRO A 208 3.27 -5.06 -20.31
C PRO A 208 4.55 -4.96 -19.49
N LYS A 209 5.65 -5.56 -19.98
CA LYS A 209 6.96 -5.52 -19.29
C LYS A 209 7.35 -4.09 -18.92
N GLY A 210 7.80 -3.92 -17.68
CA GLY A 210 8.20 -2.60 -17.16
C GLY A 210 7.04 -1.72 -16.71
N THR A 211 5.81 -2.23 -16.73
CA THR A 211 4.67 -1.59 -16.06
C THR A 211 4.99 -1.43 -14.58
N ARG A 212 4.69 -0.25 -14.03
CA ARG A 212 4.73 -0.05 -12.59
C ARG A 212 3.61 -0.88 -11.94
N GLU A 213 4.00 -1.69 -10.96
CA GLU A 213 3.08 -2.43 -10.12
C GLU A 213 3.31 -1.99 -8.68
N TYR A 214 2.34 -1.30 -8.12
CA TYR A 214 2.31 -0.93 -6.71
C TYR A 214 0.99 -1.40 -6.13
N VAL A 215 1.04 -2.19 -5.08
CA VAL A 215 -0.15 -2.66 -4.37
C VAL A 215 0.09 -2.66 -2.88
N THR A 216 -0.96 -2.37 -2.13
CA THR A 216 -0.93 -2.34 -0.66
C THR A 216 -2.08 -3.13 -0.07
N LEU A 217 -1.82 -3.74 1.07
CA LEU A 217 -2.77 -4.53 1.84
C LEU A 217 -2.64 -4.21 3.32
N GLY A 218 -3.75 -3.99 3.99
CA GLY A 218 -3.86 -3.97 5.44
C GLY A 218 -4.61 -5.20 5.95
N VAL A 219 -4.27 -5.67 7.14
CA VAL A 219 -4.97 -6.72 7.86
C VAL A 219 -5.31 -6.24 9.25
N ARG A 220 -6.59 -6.30 9.60
CA ARG A 220 -7.10 -6.06 10.95
C ARG A 220 -7.54 -7.37 11.56
N LEU A 221 -6.96 -7.68 12.71
CA LEU A 221 -7.21 -8.93 13.42
C LEU A 221 -8.40 -8.78 14.36
N SER A 222 -9.41 -9.64 14.23
CA SER A 222 -10.62 -9.55 15.08
C SER A 222 -10.31 -9.76 16.56
N GLN A 223 -9.30 -10.59 16.88
CA GLN A 223 -8.87 -10.88 18.25
C GLN A 223 -8.00 -9.78 18.86
N PHE A 224 -7.39 -8.91 18.04
CA PHE A 224 -6.46 -7.85 18.44
C PHE A 224 -6.79 -6.58 17.70
N GLN A 225 -7.84 -5.88 18.11
CA GLN A 225 -8.37 -4.72 17.39
C GLN A 225 -7.43 -3.51 17.35
N ASP A 226 -6.45 -3.48 18.27
CA ASP A 226 -5.40 -2.47 18.31
C ASP A 226 -4.19 -2.84 17.44
N VAL A 227 -4.21 -3.99 16.76
CA VAL A 227 -3.10 -4.48 15.93
C VAL A 227 -3.42 -4.27 14.46
N HIS A 228 -2.56 -3.52 13.79
CA HIS A 228 -2.63 -3.30 12.35
C HIS A 228 -1.37 -3.88 11.69
N PHE A 229 -1.58 -4.78 10.75
CA PHE A 229 -0.53 -5.26 9.87
C PHE A 229 -0.73 -4.68 8.47
N SER A 230 0.34 -4.30 7.82
CA SER A 230 0.31 -3.86 6.43
C SER A 230 1.46 -4.43 5.62
N MET A 231 1.21 -4.56 4.33
CA MET A 231 2.14 -5.01 3.31
C MET A 231 2.07 -4.07 2.11
N ALA A 232 3.22 -3.71 1.56
CA ALA A 232 3.32 -3.00 0.29
C ALA A 232 4.35 -3.67 -0.61
N THR A 233 4.03 -3.77 -1.90
CA THR A 233 5.00 -4.19 -2.92
C THR A 233 5.05 -3.17 -4.04
N THR A 234 6.25 -2.91 -4.55
CA THR A 234 6.42 -2.09 -5.76
C THR A 234 7.62 -2.56 -6.57
N ASN A 235 7.42 -2.75 -7.86
CA ASN A 235 8.57 -3.00 -8.73
C ASN A 235 9.35 -1.69 -8.95
N THR A 236 10.65 -1.75 -8.77
CA THR A 236 11.55 -0.60 -8.90
C THR A 236 12.40 -0.71 -10.15
N LYS A 237 12.81 0.44 -10.70
CA LYS A 237 13.77 0.47 -11.81
C LYS A 237 15.21 0.38 -11.33
N ASN A 238 15.50 0.94 -10.16
CA ASN A 238 16.83 1.02 -9.57
C ASN A 238 16.73 0.77 -8.07
N LYS A 239 17.83 0.32 -7.45
CA LYS A 239 18.02 0.34 -6.00
C LYS A 239 18.67 1.64 -5.59
N ASP A 240 18.20 2.23 -4.50
CA ASP A 240 18.88 3.31 -3.82
C ASP A 240 19.30 2.81 -2.42
N PRO A 241 20.61 2.69 -2.14
CA PRO A 241 21.08 2.25 -0.81
C PRO A 241 20.59 3.13 0.32
N SER A 242 20.30 4.42 0.08
CA SER A 242 19.79 5.34 1.11
C SER A 242 18.34 5.03 1.49
N ASP A 243 17.60 4.36 0.60
CA ASP A 243 16.22 3.93 0.82
C ASP A 243 16.10 2.61 1.61
N ALA A 244 17.19 1.93 1.91
CA ALA A 244 17.17 0.75 2.78
C ALA A 244 16.77 1.13 4.21
N LEU A 245 16.19 0.17 4.96
CA LEU A 245 15.65 0.45 6.29
C LEU A 245 16.73 0.94 7.26
N GLU A 246 17.92 0.38 7.22
CA GLU A 246 19.00 0.77 8.14
C GLU A 246 19.50 2.22 7.96
N PRO A 247 19.78 2.73 6.75
CA PRO A 247 20.05 4.15 6.52
C PRO A 247 18.89 5.07 6.94
N ARG A 248 17.65 4.70 6.62
CA ARG A 248 16.47 5.48 7.04
C ARG A 248 16.39 5.61 8.57
N MET A 249 16.73 4.56 9.29
CA MET A 249 16.78 4.58 10.75
C MET A 249 17.86 5.54 11.28
N LYS A 250 19.06 5.52 10.71
CA LYS A 250 20.15 6.44 11.10
C LYS A 250 19.75 7.90 10.89
N GLU A 251 19.08 8.19 9.78
CA GLU A 251 18.60 9.55 9.48
C GLU A 251 17.50 9.99 10.46
N ALA A 252 16.58 9.10 10.82
CA ALA A 252 15.54 9.46 11.78
C ALA A 252 16.08 9.62 13.21
N GLU A 253 17.10 8.86 13.63
CA GLU A 253 17.81 9.12 14.90
C GLU A 253 18.41 10.52 14.92
N LYS A 254 19.08 10.91 13.85
CA LYS A 254 19.62 12.26 13.70
C LYS A 254 18.51 13.31 13.80
N ASN A 255 17.38 13.08 13.12
CA ASN A 255 16.24 13.98 13.17
C ASN A 255 15.62 14.06 14.58
N ALA A 256 15.52 12.93 15.30
CA ALA A 256 15.04 12.91 16.68
C ALA A 256 15.94 13.77 17.61
N ARG A 257 17.25 13.74 17.43
CA ARG A 257 18.18 14.61 18.18
C ARG A 257 17.93 16.08 17.87
N ILE A 258 17.77 16.44 16.59
CA ILE A 258 17.48 17.81 16.16
C ILE A 258 16.16 18.32 16.75
N LEU A 259 15.16 17.46 16.87
CA LEU A 259 13.84 17.77 17.40
C LEU A 259 13.75 17.72 18.94
N GLY A 260 14.86 17.47 19.64
CA GLY A 260 14.89 17.37 21.11
C GLY A 260 14.21 16.12 21.68
N LEU A 261 14.05 15.06 20.87
CA LEU A 261 13.38 13.82 21.24
C LEU A 261 14.37 12.72 21.71
N SER A 262 15.62 13.07 22.02
CA SER A 262 16.68 12.11 22.37
C SER A 262 16.30 11.23 23.57
N ASP A 263 15.69 11.79 24.61
CA ASP A 263 15.29 11.06 25.81
C ASP A 263 14.19 10.03 25.53
N TRP A 264 13.20 10.42 24.73
CA TRP A 264 12.15 9.51 24.31
C TRP A 264 12.74 8.36 23.48
N TYR A 265 13.61 8.71 22.56
CA TYR A 265 14.27 7.81 21.65
C TYR A 265 15.16 6.78 22.37
N SER A 266 15.90 7.20 23.39
CA SER A 266 16.76 6.33 24.19
C SER A 266 16.00 5.25 24.99
N ARG A 267 14.70 5.43 25.19
CA ARG A 267 13.82 4.48 25.90
C ARG A 267 13.17 3.44 25.00
N ILE A 268 13.41 3.48 23.69
CA ILE A 268 12.92 2.47 22.75
C ILE A 268 13.61 1.14 23.06
N LYS A 269 12.83 0.09 23.25
CA LYS A 269 13.34 -1.27 23.45
C LYS A 269 13.38 -2.03 22.12
N ILE A 270 14.57 -2.42 21.67
CA ILE A 270 14.71 -3.30 20.51
C ILE A 270 14.42 -4.72 20.94
N LEU A 271 13.48 -5.34 20.26
CA LEU A 271 13.11 -6.74 20.45
C LEU A 271 13.95 -7.64 19.53
N ARG A 272 14.09 -7.23 18.26
CA ARG A 272 14.93 -7.90 17.26
C ARG A 272 15.33 -6.92 16.17
N ARG A 273 16.57 -7.06 15.68
CA ARG A 273 17.09 -6.22 14.58
C ARG A 273 18.15 -6.99 13.80
N GLY A 274 18.11 -6.90 12.48
CA GLY A 274 19.15 -7.46 11.64
C GLY A 274 18.69 -7.80 10.22
N PRO A 275 19.59 -8.36 9.41
CA PRO A 275 19.26 -8.89 8.12
C PRO A 275 18.31 -10.08 8.28
N ARG A 276 17.32 -10.16 7.40
CA ARG A 276 16.37 -11.27 7.32
C ARG A 276 16.05 -11.61 5.86
N GLU A 277 15.95 -12.89 5.59
CA GLU A 277 15.45 -13.38 4.30
C GLU A 277 14.02 -13.93 4.48
N ILE A 278 13.09 -13.51 3.60
CA ILE A 278 11.70 -13.95 3.58
C ILE A 278 11.39 -14.36 2.15
N ALA A 279 11.11 -15.64 1.89
CA ALA A 279 10.71 -16.16 0.57
C ALA A 279 11.58 -15.67 -0.60
N GLY A 280 12.89 -15.55 -0.38
CA GLY A 280 13.87 -15.07 -1.38
C GLY A 280 14.16 -13.56 -1.34
N TRP A 281 13.35 -12.76 -0.61
CA TRP A 281 13.67 -11.35 -0.37
C TRP A 281 14.76 -11.22 0.70
N LYS A 282 15.89 -10.66 0.32
CA LYS A 282 16.95 -10.26 1.26
C LYS A 282 16.69 -8.83 1.72
N GLY A 283 16.38 -8.65 2.99
CA GLY A 283 16.04 -7.37 3.58
C GLY A 283 16.62 -7.18 4.97
N PHE A 284 16.12 -6.17 5.64
CA PHE A 284 16.47 -5.82 7.01
C PHE A 284 15.19 -5.64 7.82
N GLU A 285 15.18 -6.11 9.06
CA GLU A 285 14.05 -5.89 9.97
C GLU A 285 14.47 -5.17 11.24
N VAL A 286 13.50 -4.49 11.81
CA VAL A 286 13.59 -3.87 13.12
C VAL A 286 12.26 -4.04 13.84
N LEU A 287 12.32 -4.70 14.95
CA LEU A 287 11.20 -4.95 15.84
C LEU A 287 11.43 -4.21 17.13
N ALA A 288 10.56 -3.27 17.48
CA ALA A 288 10.73 -2.40 18.62
C ALA A 288 9.45 -2.22 19.43
N ARG A 289 9.62 -2.07 20.74
CA ARG A 289 8.61 -1.51 21.62
C ARG A 289 8.91 -0.05 21.87
N LEU A 290 7.94 0.80 21.57
CA LEU A 290 8.04 2.25 21.73
C LEU A 290 7.59 2.67 23.12
N PRO A 291 8.25 3.66 23.74
CA PRO A 291 7.79 4.25 24.98
C PRO A 291 6.50 5.05 24.76
N PRO A 292 5.68 5.28 25.81
CA PRO A 292 4.47 6.06 25.68
C PRO A 292 4.73 7.44 25.07
N GLN A 293 3.81 7.88 24.22
CA GLN A 293 3.74 9.25 23.75
C GLN A 293 2.64 9.97 24.54
N LYS A 294 3.02 11.01 25.28
CA LYS A 294 2.09 11.78 26.14
C LYS A 294 1.44 10.89 27.23
N THR A 295 0.12 10.70 27.14
CA THR A 295 -0.69 9.92 28.09
C THR A 295 -0.96 8.49 27.64
N GLU A 296 -0.49 8.11 26.47
CA GLU A 296 -0.82 6.85 25.81
C GLU A 296 0.12 5.72 26.22
N GLY A 297 -0.34 4.49 26.04
CA GLY A 297 0.41 3.30 26.41
C GLY A 297 1.65 3.08 25.56
N GLN A 298 2.48 2.12 25.94
CA GLN A 298 3.53 1.58 25.08
C GLN A 298 2.89 1.01 23.82
N SER A 299 3.62 0.99 22.71
CA SER A 299 3.18 0.37 21.45
C SER A 299 4.32 -0.43 20.83
N HIS A 300 4.01 -1.33 19.90
CA HIS A 300 5.03 -1.97 19.08
C HIS A 300 5.04 -1.36 17.68
N GLU A 301 6.22 -1.22 17.12
CA GLU A 301 6.44 -0.96 15.71
C GLU A 301 7.45 -1.99 15.18
N LEU A 302 6.97 -2.85 14.29
CA LEU A 302 7.75 -3.93 13.70
C LEU A 302 7.80 -3.67 12.20
N ARG A 303 9.00 -3.60 11.63
CA ARG A 303 9.23 -3.28 10.22
C ARG A 303 10.18 -4.23 9.55
N TYR A 304 9.93 -4.51 8.30
CA TYR A 304 10.82 -5.17 7.37
C TYR A 304 10.82 -4.43 6.04
N LEU A 305 11.98 -4.29 5.44
CA LEU A 305 12.14 -3.73 4.11
C LEU A 305 13.19 -4.52 3.31
N SER A 306 12.79 -4.99 2.15
CA SER A 306 13.70 -5.44 1.09
C SER A 306 13.53 -4.55 -0.13
N GLN A 307 14.62 -4.09 -0.73
CA GLN A 307 14.57 -3.36 -1.98
C GLN A 307 14.29 -4.26 -3.21
N GLY A 308 14.17 -5.57 -2.99
CA GLY A 308 13.93 -6.53 -4.06
C GLY A 308 15.02 -6.55 -5.12
N GLU A 309 14.63 -6.88 -6.36
CA GLU A 309 15.49 -6.83 -7.54
C GLU A 309 14.92 -5.88 -8.58
N PRO A 310 15.70 -4.91 -9.10
CA PRO A 310 15.23 -3.98 -10.12
C PRO A 310 14.69 -4.71 -11.34
N LYS A 311 13.54 -4.25 -11.85
CA LYS A 311 12.87 -4.78 -13.06
C LYS A 311 12.39 -6.23 -12.93
N ASN A 312 12.44 -6.81 -11.74
CA ASN A 312 11.93 -8.16 -11.48
C ASN A 312 10.58 -8.07 -10.74
N PRO A 313 9.44 -8.29 -11.42
CA PRO A 313 8.12 -8.20 -10.79
C PRO A 313 7.84 -9.36 -9.83
N LEU A 314 8.64 -10.44 -9.88
CA LEU A 314 8.52 -11.58 -8.97
C LEU A 314 9.35 -11.40 -7.69
N LEU A 315 10.23 -10.40 -7.67
CA LEU A 315 11.01 -10.02 -6.51
C LEU A 315 11.05 -8.48 -6.37
N PRO A 316 9.87 -7.82 -6.27
CA PRO A 316 9.78 -6.36 -6.14
C PRO A 316 10.33 -5.88 -4.79
N MET A 317 10.40 -4.58 -4.59
CA MET A 317 10.53 -4.04 -3.23
C MET A 317 9.35 -4.54 -2.39
N LEU A 318 9.65 -5.00 -1.17
CA LEU A 318 8.67 -5.51 -0.22
C LEU A 318 8.85 -4.79 1.11
N GLU A 319 7.77 -4.23 1.61
CA GLU A 319 7.70 -3.63 2.93
C GLU A 319 6.59 -4.30 3.75
N PHE A 320 6.92 -4.65 4.99
CA PHE A 320 5.96 -5.04 6.02
C PHE A 320 6.02 -4.10 7.19
N GLU A 321 4.87 -3.81 7.76
CA GLU A 321 4.73 -3.08 9.01
C GLU A 321 3.66 -3.73 9.89
N LEU A 322 3.94 -3.87 11.19
CA LEU A 322 2.97 -4.22 12.20
C LEU A 322 3.04 -3.19 13.33
N ARG A 323 1.90 -2.64 13.70
CA ARG A 323 1.75 -1.71 14.82
C ARG A 323 0.74 -2.25 15.82
N THR A 324 0.99 -2.03 17.10
CA THR A 324 0.05 -2.30 18.19
C THR A 324 -0.31 -1.02 18.94
N GLY A 325 -1.36 -1.05 19.74
CA GLY A 325 -1.82 0.13 20.46
C GLY A 325 -2.47 1.16 19.56
N VAL A 326 -3.02 0.74 18.41
CA VAL A 326 -3.67 1.63 17.44
C VAL A 326 -5.17 1.76 17.77
N ARG A 327 -5.67 3.00 17.83
CA ARG A 327 -7.10 3.29 17.90
C ARG A 327 -7.50 4.10 16.66
N GLY A 328 -8.34 3.50 15.82
CA GLY A 328 -8.63 4.11 14.51
C GLY A 328 -7.35 4.16 13.67
N ASN A 329 -6.81 5.36 13.44
CA ASN A 329 -5.53 5.59 12.76
C ASN A 329 -4.43 6.15 13.69
N ASP A 330 -4.72 6.33 14.99
CA ASP A 330 -3.78 6.90 15.95
C ASP A 330 -2.94 5.79 16.60
N VAL A 331 -1.65 5.81 16.36
CA VAL A 331 -0.67 4.92 17.01
C VAL A 331 -0.46 5.39 18.43
N GLY A 332 -0.53 4.47 19.40
CA GLY A 332 -0.50 4.80 20.82
C GLY A 332 -1.83 5.24 21.40
N GLY A 333 -2.91 5.31 20.59
CA GLY A 333 -4.26 5.69 21.02
C GLY A 333 -5.00 4.64 21.85
N ALA A 334 -4.40 3.44 22.04
CA ALA A 334 -4.90 2.37 22.89
C ALA A 334 -3.76 1.66 23.62
N ALA A 335 -4.06 0.97 24.70
CA ALA A 335 -3.10 0.06 25.31
C ALA A 335 -2.87 -1.15 24.40
N PRO A 336 -1.63 -1.60 24.18
CA PRO A 336 -1.36 -2.76 23.35
C PRO A 336 -1.93 -4.03 23.97
N SER A 337 -2.62 -4.82 23.17
CA SER A 337 -3.20 -6.11 23.58
C SER A 337 -2.17 -7.25 23.59
N LEU A 338 -1.02 -7.05 22.97
CA LEU A 338 0.05 -8.03 22.84
C LEU A 338 1.24 -7.68 23.73
N ARG A 339 1.86 -8.72 24.31
CA ARG A 339 3.19 -8.64 24.93
C ARG A 339 4.28 -8.66 23.85
N ASP A 340 5.51 -8.33 24.21
CA ASP A 340 6.65 -8.29 23.30
C ASP A 340 6.80 -9.60 22.49
N GLU A 341 6.77 -10.75 23.18
CA GLU A 341 6.95 -12.08 22.57
C GLU A 341 5.75 -12.46 21.67
N GLU A 342 4.54 -12.06 22.04
CA GLU A 342 3.35 -12.28 21.24
C GLU A 342 3.37 -11.42 19.96
N ALA A 343 3.81 -10.17 20.05
CA ALA A 343 3.95 -9.28 18.90
C ALA A 343 4.99 -9.81 17.90
N VAL A 344 6.14 -10.31 18.41
CA VAL A 344 7.17 -10.93 17.56
C VAL A 344 6.66 -12.22 16.93
N ALA A 345 5.97 -13.10 17.69
CA ALA A 345 5.42 -14.35 17.15
C ALA A 345 4.35 -14.09 16.08
N LEU A 346 3.48 -13.11 16.29
CA LEU A 346 2.48 -12.70 15.29
C LEU A 346 3.13 -12.19 14.01
N TRP A 347 4.16 -11.34 14.17
CA TRP A 347 4.97 -10.85 13.07
C TRP A 347 5.58 -11.99 12.25
N ASP A 348 6.17 -12.97 12.91
CA ASP A 348 6.81 -14.09 12.24
C ASP A 348 5.81 -14.97 11.49
N LYS A 349 4.62 -15.20 12.06
CA LYS A 349 3.54 -15.94 11.39
C LYS A 349 3.06 -15.23 10.12
N LEU A 350 2.76 -13.94 10.21
CA LEU A 350 2.27 -13.16 9.07
C LEU A 350 3.33 -13.04 7.97
N THR A 351 4.53 -12.57 8.32
CA THR A 351 5.59 -12.34 7.34
C THR A 351 6.19 -13.63 6.78
N GLY A 352 6.20 -14.71 7.55
CA GLY A 352 6.68 -16.03 7.12
C GLY A 352 5.72 -16.76 6.18
N SER A 353 4.48 -16.31 6.08
CA SER A 353 3.47 -16.94 5.21
C SER A 353 3.50 -16.46 3.76
N ILE A 354 4.19 -15.34 3.50
CA ILE A 354 4.25 -14.78 2.14
C ILE A 354 4.97 -15.70 1.19
N ARG A 355 4.44 -15.84 -0.01
CA ARG A 355 5.02 -16.64 -1.09
C ARG A 355 4.57 -16.12 -2.45
N LEU A 356 5.34 -16.44 -3.48
CA LEU A 356 4.92 -16.20 -4.85
C LEU A 356 3.65 -17.00 -5.16
N ARG A 357 2.67 -16.37 -5.80
CA ARG A 357 1.49 -17.05 -6.31
C ARG A 357 1.90 -18.00 -7.44
N PRO A 358 1.55 -19.29 -7.37
CA PRO A 358 1.78 -20.20 -8.50
C PRO A 358 0.94 -19.78 -9.70
N PHE A 359 1.53 -19.72 -10.87
CA PHE A 359 0.85 -19.47 -12.13
C PHE A 359 1.41 -20.34 -13.25
N THR A 360 0.58 -20.59 -14.26
CA THR A 360 1.00 -21.30 -15.47
C THR A 360 1.51 -20.25 -16.47
N GLU A 361 2.73 -20.41 -16.94
CA GLU A 361 3.21 -19.63 -18.09
C GLU A 361 2.40 -20.04 -19.32
N GLN A 362 1.79 -19.08 -19.99
CA GLN A 362 1.09 -19.29 -21.26
C GLN A 362 2.06 -19.28 -22.43
#